data_0f3bbfab8fca1c21629bcf0e7d36cd64
#
_entry.id   0f3bbfab8fca1c21629bcf0e7d36cd64
#
_cell.length_a   1.000
_cell.length_b   1.000
_cell.length_c   1.000
_cell.angle_alpha   90.00
_cell.angle_beta   90.00
_cell.angle_gamma   90.00
#
_symmetry.space_group_name_H-M   'P 1'
#
loop_
_entity.id
_entity.type
_entity.pdbx_description
1 polymer ?
#
loop_
_entity_poly.entity_id
_entity_poly.type
_entity_poly.pdbx_seq_one_letter_code
_entity_poly.pdbx_strand_id
1 'polypeptide(L)'
;RLRRAHPVNERRGHGFISSQKEGSELFAGIDPDAPIIVLLTAWQYSHHLAPSLVHHRGPILLLANFDGTWPGLVGMLCMAGCLTSLERNYSRLWSETFADEAFIRGLDTWLRDGHLSHKLGYLHPVAPSAPLLASEAGQIGVKVGQSILKHKAIVGLFDTFCMGMINGVFPQKAMIDVGMPVESLSQSALLVEMNKVPTDLREACLDWYETRGM
;
A
#
# COMPACT_ATOMS: atom_id res chain seq x y z
N ARG A 1 15.25 -14.59 -21.68
CA ARG A 1 16.12 -13.41 -21.56
C ARG A 1 15.32 -12.25 -21.02
N LEU A 2 15.76 -11.64 -19.91
CA LEU A 2 15.16 -10.40 -19.40
C LEU A 2 15.53 -9.21 -20.29
N ARG A 3 14.55 -8.33 -20.51
CA ARG A 3 14.74 -7.08 -21.25
C ARG A 3 14.19 -5.95 -20.39
N ARG A 4 14.93 -4.85 -20.30
CA ARG A 4 14.43 -3.65 -19.64
C ARG A 4 13.35 -3.01 -20.52
N ALA A 5 12.19 -2.71 -19.97
CA ALA A 5 11.08 -2.17 -20.72
C ALA A 5 11.22 -0.67 -21.04
N HIS A 6 12.01 0.06 -20.26
CA HIS A 6 12.27 1.49 -20.50
C HIS A 6 13.75 1.85 -20.26
N PRO A 7 14.30 2.82 -20.98
CA PRO A 7 15.70 3.24 -20.82
C PRO A 7 15.92 4.02 -19.51
N VAL A 8 17.18 4.18 -19.14
CA VAL A 8 17.57 5.18 -18.14
C VAL A 8 17.35 6.57 -18.74
N ASN A 9 16.74 7.46 -17.99
CA ASN A 9 16.64 8.86 -18.37
C ASN A 9 17.95 9.57 -18.00
N GLU A 10 18.77 9.87 -18.99
CA GLU A 10 20.11 10.45 -18.80
C GLU A 10 20.06 11.80 -18.07
N ARG A 11 19.06 12.64 -18.39
CA ARG A 11 18.89 13.95 -17.73
C ARG A 11 18.56 13.83 -16.24
N ARG A 12 17.83 12.78 -15.84
CA ARG A 12 17.45 12.53 -14.45
C ARG A 12 18.46 11.64 -13.71
N GLY A 13 19.36 10.97 -14.41
CA GLY A 13 20.33 10.03 -13.86
C GLY A 13 19.73 8.74 -13.33
N HIS A 14 18.47 8.45 -13.63
CA HIS A 14 17.78 7.23 -13.17
C HIS A 14 16.75 6.71 -14.19
N GLY A 15 16.32 5.47 -14.01
CA GLY A 15 15.29 4.82 -14.82
C GLY A 15 14.00 4.53 -14.06
N PHE A 16 13.65 5.36 -13.07
CA PHE A 16 12.36 5.23 -12.38
C PHE A 16 11.25 5.88 -13.22
N ILE A 17 10.09 5.23 -13.22
CA ILE A 17 8.86 5.80 -13.77
C ILE A 17 8.33 6.79 -12.73
N SER A 18 8.20 8.05 -13.11
CA SER A 18 7.94 9.15 -12.19
C SER A 18 6.58 9.84 -12.40
N SER A 19 5.77 9.32 -13.32
CA SER A 19 4.42 9.84 -13.54
C SER A 19 3.50 8.78 -14.14
N GLN A 20 2.19 8.97 -13.97
CA GLN A 20 1.16 8.14 -14.57
C GLN A 20 1.23 8.17 -16.10
N LYS A 21 1.52 9.35 -16.67
CA LYS A 21 1.70 9.51 -18.12
C LYS A 21 2.85 8.65 -18.64
N GLU A 22 4.01 8.72 -17.99
CA GLU A 22 5.19 7.93 -18.35
C GLU A 22 4.91 6.42 -18.26
N GLY A 23 4.19 5.98 -17.21
CA GLY A 23 3.73 4.60 -17.08
C GLY A 23 2.80 4.18 -18.20
N SER A 24 1.83 4.99 -18.57
CA SER A 24 0.88 4.70 -19.67
C SER A 24 1.57 4.63 -21.03
N GLU A 25 2.48 5.57 -21.31
CA GLU A 25 3.27 5.58 -22.55
C GLU A 25 4.17 4.33 -22.66
N LEU A 26 4.76 3.91 -21.56
CA LEU A 26 5.55 2.68 -21.51
C LEU A 26 4.70 1.45 -21.88
N PHE A 27 3.55 1.29 -21.28
CA PHE A 27 2.69 0.14 -21.51
C PHE A 27 2.08 0.10 -22.91
N ALA A 28 1.94 1.23 -23.56
CA ALA A 28 1.52 1.28 -24.98
C ALA A 28 2.50 0.55 -25.92
N GLY A 29 3.77 0.41 -25.52
CA GLY A 29 4.80 -0.29 -26.28
C GLY A 29 5.09 -1.72 -25.81
N ILE A 30 4.41 -2.22 -24.79
CA ILE A 30 4.60 -3.57 -24.24
C ILE A 30 3.53 -4.51 -24.82
N ASP A 31 3.95 -5.69 -25.23
CA ASP A 31 3.02 -6.78 -25.58
C ASP A 31 2.11 -7.07 -24.37
N PRO A 32 0.78 -6.93 -24.50
CA PRO A 32 -0.14 -7.09 -23.37
C PRO A 32 -0.16 -8.50 -22.77
N ASP A 33 0.38 -9.49 -23.42
CA ASP A 33 0.45 -10.88 -22.96
C ASP A 33 1.85 -11.27 -22.45
N ALA A 34 2.84 -10.41 -22.60
CA ALA A 34 4.21 -10.68 -22.15
C ALA A 34 4.30 -10.80 -20.62
N PRO A 35 5.10 -11.74 -20.08
CA PRO A 35 5.40 -11.75 -18.66
C PRO A 35 6.15 -10.48 -18.24
N ILE A 36 5.71 -9.83 -17.16
CA ILE A 36 6.30 -8.58 -16.66
C ILE A 36 6.84 -8.76 -15.24
N ILE A 37 8.05 -8.24 -15.01
CA ILE A 37 8.60 -8.06 -13.68
C ILE A 37 8.58 -6.57 -13.35
N VAL A 38 7.87 -6.20 -12.28
CA VAL A 38 7.85 -4.85 -11.72
C VAL A 38 8.83 -4.82 -10.55
N LEU A 39 9.97 -4.19 -10.76
CA LEU A 39 11.00 -4.05 -9.74
C LEU A 39 10.72 -2.81 -8.87
N LEU A 40 10.54 -3.04 -7.59
CA LEU A 40 10.17 -2.06 -6.58
C LEU A 40 11.33 -1.91 -5.60
N THR A 41 12.14 -0.87 -5.78
CA THR A 41 13.36 -0.63 -5.01
C THR A 41 13.23 0.50 -4.00
N ALA A 42 12.12 1.24 -4.05
CA ALA A 42 11.84 2.37 -3.18
C ALA A 42 10.33 2.49 -2.94
N TRP A 43 9.93 3.43 -2.09
CA TRP A 43 8.55 3.85 -1.96
C TRP A 43 8.00 4.27 -3.33
N GLN A 44 6.78 3.87 -3.64
CA GLN A 44 6.22 4.07 -4.95
C GLN A 44 4.80 4.57 -4.89
N TYR A 45 4.48 5.42 -5.85
CA TYR A 45 3.11 5.82 -6.16
C TYR A 45 2.45 4.77 -7.04
N SER A 46 1.59 3.93 -6.46
CA SER A 46 0.96 2.82 -7.18
C SER A 46 0.20 3.25 -8.44
N HIS A 47 -0.37 4.48 -8.45
CA HIS A 47 -1.11 5.01 -9.59
C HIS A 47 -0.26 5.22 -10.86
N HIS A 48 1.08 5.26 -10.75
CA HIS A 48 1.94 5.40 -11.94
C HIS A 48 1.84 4.18 -12.87
N LEU A 49 1.65 2.99 -12.32
CA LEU A 49 1.65 1.74 -13.08
C LEU A 49 0.33 0.97 -12.97
N ALA A 50 -0.38 1.07 -11.86
CA ALA A 50 -1.55 0.25 -11.59
C ALA A 50 -2.62 0.29 -12.69
N PRO A 51 -2.99 1.46 -13.26
CA PRO A 51 -3.97 1.52 -14.34
C PRO A 51 -3.59 0.68 -15.55
N SER A 52 -2.30 0.62 -15.89
CA SER A 52 -1.81 -0.18 -17.01
C SER A 52 -1.67 -1.65 -16.64
N LEU A 53 -1.20 -1.95 -15.42
CA LEU A 53 -1.07 -3.33 -14.93
C LEU A 53 -2.40 -4.06 -14.84
N VAL A 54 -3.48 -3.36 -14.50
CA VAL A 54 -4.84 -3.95 -14.42
C VAL A 54 -5.29 -4.48 -15.79
N HIS A 55 -4.96 -3.77 -16.85
CA HIS A 55 -5.33 -4.16 -18.22
C HIS A 55 -4.32 -5.08 -18.90
N HIS A 56 -3.16 -5.28 -18.28
CA HIS A 56 -2.16 -6.22 -18.80
C HIS A 56 -2.60 -7.68 -18.56
N ARG A 57 -2.56 -8.53 -19.58
CA ARG A 57 -3.06 -9.90 -19.51
C ARG A 57 -2.01 -10.91 -19.08
N GLY A 58 -0.75 -10.65 -19.40
CA GLY A 58 0.38 -11.53 -19.07
C GLY A 58 0.63 -11.66 -17.58
N PRO A 59 1.45 -12.64 -17.17
CA PRO A 59 1.86 -12.82 -15.78
C PRO A 59 2.60 -11.61 -15.22
N ILE A 60 2.31 -11.23 -13.98
CA ILE A 60 2.95 -10.12 -13.27
C ILE A 60 3.70 -10.66 -12.06
N LEU A 61 4.98 -10.31 -11.96
CA LEU A 61 5.77 -10.50 -10.75
C LEU A 61 6.12 -9.14 -10.15
N LEU A 62 5.70 -8.89 -8.92
CA LEU A 62 6.22 -7.80 -8.10
C LEU A 62 7.48 -8.29 -7.39
N LEU A 63 8.58 -7.59 -7.60
CA LEU A 63 9.87 -7.95 -7.04
C LEU A 63 10.45 -6.78 -6.26
N ALA A 64 10.91 -7.02 -5.02
CA ALA A 64 11.44 -5.97 -4.15
C ALA A 64 12.72 -6.39 -3.43
N ASN A 65 13.55 -5.41 -3.12
CA ASN A 65 14.63 -5.56 -2.13
C ASN A 65 14.08 -5.32 -0.71
N PHE A 66 14.69 -6.01 0.24
CA PHE A 66 14.42 -5.84 1.66
C PHE A 66 15.71 -6.02 2.46
N ASP A 67 16.56 -4.99 2.44
CA ASP A 67 17.88 -4.95 3.10
C ASP A 67 17.91 -4.00 4.32
N GLY A 68 16.78 -3.40 4.67
CA GLY A 68 16.67 -2.46 5.77
C GLY A 68 17.13 -1.02 5.44
N THR A 69 17.74 -0.77 4.28
CA THR A 69 18.19 0.56 3.86
C THR A 69 17.23 1.24 2.90
N TRP A 70 16.59 0.48 2.02
CA TRP A 70 15.64 0.98 1.04
C TRP A 70 14.24 0.40 1.27
N PRO A 71 13.18 1.19 1.14
CA PRO A 71 11.80 0.75 1.39
C PRO A 71 11.18 -0.02 0.21
N GLY A 72 11.93 -0.88 -0.47
CA GLY A 72 11.45 -1.64 -1.62
C GLY A 72 10.29 -2.56 -1.28
N LEU A 73 10.36 -3.27 -0.15
CA LEU A 73 9.26 -4.11 0.34
C LEU A 73 7.99 -3.29 0.59
N VAL A 74 8.10 -2.08 1.13
CA VAL A 74 6.95 -1.18 1.35
C VAL A 74 6.31 -0.81 0.02
N GLY A 75 7.11 -0.44 -0.99
CA GLY A 75 6.61 -0.16 -2.34
C GLY A 75 5.90 -1.35 -2.98
N MET A 76 6.47 -2.55 -2.79
CA MET A 76 5.85 -3.79 -3.27
C MET A 76 4.52 -4.07 -2.57
N LEU A 77 4.44 -3.91 -1.26
CA LEU A 77 3.19 -4.11 -0.50
C LEU A 77 2.12 -3.09 -0.90
N CYS A 78 2.50 -1.83 -1.14
CA CYS A 78 1.59 -0.81 -1.67
C CYS A 78 1.03 -1.20 -3.05
N MET A 79 1.89 -1.63 -3.97
CA MET A 79 1.45 -2.10 -5.30
C MET A 79 0.61 -3.38 -5.19
N ALA A 80 1.00 -4.32 -4.35
CA ALA A 80 0.26 -5.55 -4.10
C ALA A 80 -1.15 -5.27 -3.57
N GLY A 81 -1.26 -4.40 -2.57
CA GLY A 81 -2.56 -3.95 -2.04
C GLY A 81 -3.43 -3.26 -3.10
N CYS A 82 -2.81 -2.43 -3.94
CA CYS A 82 -3.48 -1.80 -5.07
C CYS A 82 -4.03 -2.84 -6.07
N LEU A 83 -3.20 -3.76 -6.56
CA LEU A 83 -3.62 -4.78 -7.51
C LEU A 83 -4.67 -5.72 -6.91
N THR A 84 -4.57 -6.05 -5.62
CA THR A 84 -5.58 -6.82 -4.91
C THR A 84 -6.94 -6.11 -4.88
N SER A 85 -6.96 -4.80 -4.55
CA SER A 85 -8.20 -4.01 -4.54
C SER A 85 -8.81 -3.82 -5.93
N LEU A 86 -8.00 -3.94 -6.97
CA LEU A 86 -8.42 -3.88 -8.38
C LEU A 86 -8.63 -5.28 -9.01
N GLU A 87 -8.66 -6.32 -8.19
CA GLU A 87 -8.91 -7.72 -8.59
C GLU A 87 -7.96 -8.25 -9.67
N ARG A 88 -6.72 -7.74 -9.68
CA ARG A 88 -5.69 -8.18 -10.64
C ARG A 88 -4.74 -9.19 -9.99
N ASN A 89 -4.63 -10.40 -10.55
CA ASN A 89 -3.71 -11.42 -10.09
C ASN A 89 -2.25 -11.04 -10.36
N TYR A 90 -1.40 -11.36 -9.40
CA TYR A 90 0.05 -11.13 -9.46
C TYR A 90 0.79 -12.14 -8.58
N SER A 91 2.07 -12.33 -8.85
CA SER A 91 3.01 -12.99 -7.95
C SER A 91 3.87 -11.95 -7.24
N ARG A 92 4.46 -12.29 -6.11
CA ARG A 92 5.37 -11.41 -5.37
C ARG A 92 6.58 -12.18 -4.86
N LEU A 93 7.73 -11.52 -4.87
CA LEU A 93 8.98 -12.09 -4.41
C LEU A 93 9.86 -10.96 -3.89
N TRP A 94 10.55 -11.20 -2.80
CA TRP A 94 11.48 -10.22 -2.23
C TRP A 94 12.73 -10.92 -1.71
N SER A 95 13.80 -10.18 -1.61
CA SER A 95 15.08 -10.66 -1.11
C SER A 95 15.89 -9.51 -0.56
N GLU A 96 16.78 -9.81 0.35
CA GLU A 96 17.76 -8.86 0.87
C GLU A 96 18.92 -8.66 -0.14
N THR A 97 19.42 -9.72 -0.71
CA THR A 97 20.61 -9.72 -1.56
C THR A 97 20.37 -10.14 -3.01
N PHE A 98 19.18 -10.68 -3.33
CA PHE A 98 18.85 -11.33 -4.59
C PHE A 98 19.71 -12.58 -4.93
N ALA A 99 20.50 -13.05 -3.96
CA ALA A 99 21.38 -14.20 -4.12
C ALA A 99 20.99 -15.40 -3.23
N ASP A 100 20.00 -15.24 -2.37
CA ASP A 100 19.55 -16.33 -1.51
C ASP A 100 18.81 -17.42 -2.33
N GLU A 101 18.97 -18.67 -1.89
CA GLU A 101 18.41 -19.81 -2.61
C GLU A 101 16.89 -19.79 -2.72
N ALA A 102 16.19 -19.26 -1.72
CA ALA A 102 14.73 -19.20 -1.73
C ALA A 102 14.26 -18.22 -2.82
N PHE A 103 14.93 -17.08 -2.95
CA PHE A 103 14.70 -16.11 -4.02
C PHE A 103 14.97 -16.73 -5.40
N ILE A 104 16.15 -17.35 -5.59
CA ILE A 104 16.54 -17.95 -6.88
C ILE A 104 15.54 -19.00 -7.30
N ARG A 105 15.17 -19.92 -6.39
CA ARG A 105 14.15 -20.94 -6.66
C ARG A 105 12.78 -20.35 -6.99
N GLY A 106 12.38 -19.31 -6.26
CA GLY A 106 11.12 -18.61 -6.49
C GLY A 106 11.09 -17.93 -7.87
N LEU A 107 12.16 -17.25 -8.23
CA LEU A 107 12.28 -16.60 -9.53
C LEU A 107 12.29 -17.63 -10.68
N ASP A 108 13.04 -18.72 -10.55
CA ASP A 108 13.06 -19.81 -11.54
C ASP A 108 11.66 -20.42 -11.72
N THR A 109 10.95 -20.67 -10.61
CA THR A 109 9.57 -21.17 -10.64
C THR A 109 8.66 -20.20 -11.40
N TRP A 110 8.74 -18.91 -11.09
CA TRP A 110 7.89 -17.94 -11.78
C TRP A 110 8.23 -17.79 -13.27
N LEU A 111 9.51 -17.82 -13.62
CA LEU A 111 9.95 -17.75 -15.02
C LEU A 111 9.46 -18.95 -15.86
N ARG A 112 9.29 -20.11 -15.22
CA ARG A 112 8.81 -21.33 -15.87
C ARG A 112 7.28 -21.39 -15.92
N ASP A 113 6.62 -21.09 -14.80
CA ASP A 113 5.22 -21.39 -14.59
C ASP A 113 4.30 -20.15 -14.69
N GLY A 114 4.88 -18.94 -14.74
CA GLY A 114 4.16 -17.68 -14.79
C GLY A 114 3.45 -17.30 -13.48
N HIS A 115 3.57 -18.10 -12.44
CA HIS A 115 2.98 -17.85 -11.16
C HIS A 115 3.83 -18.37 -10.01
N LEU A 116 3.64 -17.82 -8.81
CA LEU A 116 4.32 -18.23 -7.59
C LEU A 116 3.32 -18.32 -6.44
N SER A 117 3.30 -19.47 -5.78
CA SER A 117 2.52 -19.69 -4.55
C SER A 117 3.45 -19.77 -3.35
N HIS A 118 3.18 -19.00 -2.31
CA HIS A 118 3.89 -19.08 -1.05
C HIS A 118 3.29 -20.17 -0.16
N LYS A 119 4.13 -21.05 0.37
CA LYS A 119 3.69 -22.02 1.38
C LYS A 119 3.46 -21.29 2.69
N LEU A 120 2.22 -21.25 3.16
CA LEU A 120 1.83 -20.58 4.39
C LEU A 120 1.78 -21.55 5.61
N GLY A 121 2.38 -22.72 5.51
CA GLY A 121 2.35 -23.75 6.55
C GLY A 121 3.00 -23.35 7.90
N TYR A 122 3.76 -22.25 7.90
CA TYR A 122 4.30 -21.65 9.14
C TYR A 122 3.31 -20.69 9.81
N LEU A 123 2.22 -20.32 9.16
CA LEU A 123 1.18 -19.49 9.75
C LEU A 123 0.27 -20.35 10.63
N HIS A 124 0.13 -19.95 11.85
CA HIS A 124 -0.82 -20.56 12.78
C HIS A 124 -2.06 -19.65 12.86
N PRO A 125 -3.22 -20.09 12.36
CA PRO A 125 -4.47 -19.34 12.53
C PRO A 125 -4.77 -19.17 14.02
N VAL A 126 -4.86 -17.93 14.49
CA VAL A 126 -5.28 -17.64 15.85
C VAL A 126 -6.75 -17.26 15.81
N ALA A 127 -7.60 -18.17 16.28
CA ALA A 127 -9.00 -17.85 16.53
C ALA A 127 -9.11 -16.98 17.79
N PRO A 128 -10.05 -16.01 17.86
CA PRO A 128 -10.35 -15.31 19.10
C PRO A 128 -10.67 -16.34 20.20
N SER A 129 -9.81 -16.42 21.21
CA SER A 129 -10.03 -17.37 22.31
C SER A 129 -11.03 -16.80 23.31
N ALA A 130 -11.87 -17.66 23.91
CA ALA A 130 -12.78 -17.23 24.95
C ALA A 130 -12.06 -16.52 26.14
N PRO A 131 -10.85 -16.93 26.58
CA PRO A 131 -10.08 -16.18 27.56
C PRO A 131 -9.69 -14.77 27.10
N LEU A 132 -9.32 -14.59 25.82
CA LEU A 132 -8.99 -13.27 25.29
C LEU A 132 -10.22 -12.35 25.31
N LEU A 133 -11.37 -12.83 24.85
CA LEU A 133 -12.63 -12.08 24.87
C LEU A 133 -13.14 -11.79 26.29
N ALA A 134 -12.86 -12.67 27.24
CA ALA A 134 -13.22 -12.49 28.66
C ALA A 134 -12.24 -11.57 29.42
N SER A 135 -11.06 -11.27 28.86
CA SER A 135 -10.11 -10.33 29.45
C SER A 135 -10.69 -8.90 29.50
N GLU A 136 -10.18 -8.05 30.39
CA GLU A 136 -10.61 -6.65 30.48
C GLU A 136 -10.44 -5.93 29.13
N ALA A 137 -9.30 -6.09 28.48
CA ALA A 137 -9.02 -5.53 27.16
C ALA A 137 -10.01 -6.05 26.09
N GLY A 138 -10.31 -7.34 26.09
CA GLY A 138 -11.29 -7.94 25.20
C GLY A 138 -12.69 -7.37 25.42
N GLN A 139 -13.11 -7.21 26.67
CA GLN A 139 -14.40 -6.61 27.03
C GLN A 139 -14.52 -5.14 26.58
N ILE A 140 -13.44 -4.36 26.76
CA ILE A 140 -13.35 -2.99 26.26
C ILE A 140 -13.50 -2.99 24.72
N GLY A 141 -12.75 -3.84 24.03
CA GLY A 141 -12.82 -3.98 22.57
C GLY A 141 -14.23 -4.30 22.07
N VAL A 142 -14.91 -5.26 22.70
CA VAL A 142 -16.30 -5.61 22.37
C VAL A 142 -17.25 -4.42 22.59
N LYS A 143 -17.15 -3.72 23.71
CA LYS A 143 -17.99 -2.53 24.00
C LYS A 143 -17.75 -1.42 22.99
N VAL A 144 -16.50 -1.14 22.62
CA VAL A 144 -16.15 -0.14 21.62
C VAL A 144 -16.73 -0.52 20.25
N GLY A 145 -16.54 -1.77 19.82
CA GLY A 145 -17.09 -2.24 18.54
C GLY A 145 -18.61 -2.15 18.49
N GLN A 146 -19.29 -2.56 19.55
CA GLN A 146 -20.75 -2.42 19.65
C GLN A 146 -21.19 -0.95 19.63
N SER A 147 -20.47 -0.06 20.32
CA SER A 147 -20.75 1.37 20.32
C SER A 147 -20.60 1.98 18.93
N ILE A 148 -19.54 1.65 18.20
CA ILE A 148 -19.32 2.10 16.82
C ILE A 148 -20.45 1.64 15.91
N LEU A 149 -20.80 0.36 15.96
CA LEU A 149 -21.90 -0.19 15.15
C LEU A 149 -23.26 0.45 15.47
N LYS A 150 -23.51 0.76 16.75
CA LYS A 150 -24.76 1.37 17.20
C LYS A 150 -24.86 2.86 16.84
N HIS A 151 -23.82 3.61 17.13
CA HIS A 151 -23.84 5.08 17.06
C HIS A 151 -23.29 5.64 15.75
N LYS A 152 -22.60 4.82 14.95
CA LYS A 152 -21.97 5.19 13.68
C LYS A 152 -20.93 6.32 13.86
N ALA A 153 -19.66 5.93 14.01
CA ALA A 153 -18.58 6.90 14.08
C ALA A 153 -18.26 7.43 12.67
N ILE A 154 -18.58 8.69 12.39
CA ILE A 154 -18.26 9.32 11.11
C ILE A 154 -16.77 9.61 11.07
N VAL A 155 -16.09 9.11 10.03
CA VAL A 155 -14.68 9.39 9.76
C VAL A 155 -14.58 10.56 8.80
N GLY A 156 -14.07 11.69 9.27
CA GLY A 156 -13.76 12.83 8.40
C GLY A 156 -12.44 12.60 7.67
N LEU A 157 -12.45 12.65 6.35
CA LEU A 157 -11.27 12.46 5.52
C LEU A 157 -10.95 13.77 4.79
N PHE A 158 -9.85 14.41 5.17
CA PHE A 158 -9.32 15.60 4.48
C PHE A 158 -8.37 15.15 3.39
N ASP A 159 -8.83 15.18 2.16
CA ASP A 159 -8.18 14.63 0.99
C ASP A 159 -8.26 13.10 0.88
N THR A 160 -8.68 12.67 -0.28
CA THR A 160 -8.61 11.28 -0.71
C THR A 160 -7.42 11.10 -1.63
N PHE A 161 -6.80 9.94 -1.64
CA PHE A 161 -5.76 9.64 -2.61
C PHE A 161 -4.40 10.28 -2.28
N CYS A 162 -4.06 10.33 -1.00
CA CYS A 162 -2.76 10.84 -0.57
C CYS A 162 -1.62 10.23 -1.41
N MET A 163 -0.80 11.08 -2.03
CA MET A 163 0.37 10.69 -2.81
C MET A 163 0.11 9.62 -3.88
N GLY A 164 -1.10 9.56 -4.46
CA GLY A 164 -1.42 8.58 -5.51
C GLY A 164 -1.42 7.12 -5.09
N MET A 165 -1.62 6.85 -3.80
CA MET A 165 -1.73 5.49 -3.27
C MET A 165 -3.15 4.98 -3.39
N ILE A 166 -3.47 4.29 -4.49
CA ILE A 166 -4.78 3.65 -4.70
C ILE A 166 -5.11 2.68 -3.55
N ASN A 167 -4.11 1.98 -3.02
CA ASN A 167 -4.25 1.09 -1.86
C ASN A 167 -4.61 1.80 -0.56
N GLY A 168 -4.48 3.11 -0.48
CA GLY A 168 -4.90 3.93 0.67
C GLY A 168 -6.36 4.38 0.62
N VAL A 169 -7.10 4.05 -0.43
CA VAL A 169 -8.52 4.38 -0.56
C VAL A 169 -9.35 3.24 0.01
N PHE A 170 -10.09 3.51 1.07
CA PHE A 170 -10.96 2.51 1.67
C PHE A 170 -12.28 2.41 0.92
N PRO A 171 -12.74 1.18 0.56
CA PRO A 171 -14.05 1.00 -0.03
C PRO A 171 -15.15 1.47 0.94
N GLN A 172 -16.04 2.36 0.49
CA GLN A 172 -17.14 2.88 1.30
C GLN A 172 -17.97 1.78 1.94
N LYS A 173 -18.24 0.71 1.18
CA LYS A 173 -19.00 -0.43 1.70
C LYS A 173 -18.33 -1.03 2.94
N ALA A 174 -17.02 -1.27 2.89
CA ALA A 174 -16.31 -1.85 4.03
C ALA A 174 -16.36 -0.94 5.26
N MET A 175 -16.26 0.36 5.08
CA MET A 175 -16.36 1.34 6.16
C MET A 175 -17.78 1.39 6.76
N ILE A 176 -18.82 1.34 5.93
CA ILE A 176 -20.21 1.28 6.38
C ILE A 176 -20.47 -0.01 7.15
N ASP A 177 -19.99 -1.15 6.66
CA ASP A 177 -20.20 -2.46 7.29
C ASP A 177 -19.61 -2.51 8.72
N VAL A 178 -18.50 -1.82 8.97
CA VAL A 178 -17.92 -1.70 10.33
C VAL A 178 -18.47 -0.53 11.15
N GLY A 179 -19.46 0.19 10.64
CA GLY A 179 -20.12 1.28 11.35
C GLY A 179 -19.35 2.62 11.35
N MET A 180 -18.41 2.79 10.44
CA MET A 180 -17.59 4.01 10.29
C MET A 180 -17.72 4.62 8.89
N PRO A 181 -18.89 5.15 8.50
CA PRO A 181 -19.03 5.82 7.20
C PRO A 181 -18.03 6.97 7.08
N VAL A 182 -17.53 7.16 5.86
CA VAL A 182 -16.52 8.19 5.55
C VAL A 182 -17.20 9.40 4.92
N GLU A 183 -16.85 10.58 5.39
CA GLU A 183 -17.22 11.87 4.80
C GLU A 183 -15.96 12.59 4.33
N SER A 184 -15.90 12.91 3.04
CA SER A 184 -14.78 13.65 2.46
C SER A 184 -14.97 15.14 2.66
N LEU A 185 -13.97 15.77 3.24
CA LEU A 185 -13.91 17.19 3.51
C LEU A 185 -12.81 17.83 2.68
N SER A 186 -13.01 19.08 2.27
CA SER A 186 -11.99 19.84 1.56
C SER A 186 -10.83 20.22 2.49
N GLN A 187 -9.61 20.14 1.99
CA GLN A 187 -8.43 20.71 2.67
C GLN A 187 -8.60 22.22 2.96
N SER A 188 -9.34 22.93 2.12
CA SER A 188 -9.67 24.35 2.38
C SER A 188 -10.48 24.52 3.68
N ALA A 189 -11.36 23.57 4.02
CA ALA A 189 -12.08 23.61 5.29
C ALA A 189 -11.12 23.45 6.48
N LEU A 190 -10.15 22.53 6.38
CA LEU A 190 -9.11 22.38 7.39
C LEU A 190 -8.29 23.67 7.55
N LEU A 191 -7.87 24.31 6.46
CA LEU A 191 -7.12 25.55 6.48
C LEU A 191 -7.92 26.68 7.15
N VAL A 192 -9.22 26.79 6.87
CA VAL A 192 -10.11 27.75 7.52
C VAL A 192 -10.17 27.54 9.02
N GLU A 193 -10.30 26.29 9.49
CA GLU A 193 -10.32 25.98 10.92
C GLU A 193 -8.95 26.22 11.57
N MET A 194 -7.86 25.87 10.90
CA MET A 194 -6.49 26.17 11.37
C MET A 194 -6.26 27.65 11.62
N ASN A 195 -6.78 28.53 10.74
CA ASN A 195 -6.63 29.96 10.87
C ASN A 195 -7.48 30.57 12.02
N LYS A 196 -8.47 29.83 12.52
CA LYS A 196 -9.28 30.26 13.68
C LYS A 196 -8.62 29.92 15.01
N VAL A 197 -7.62 29.01 15.02
CA VAL A 197 -6.97 28.61 16.28
C VAL A 197 -6.17 29.77 16.87
N PRO A 198 -6.48 30.23 18.10
CA PRO A 198 -5.75 31.30 18.76
C PRO A 198 -4.27 30.97 18.94
N THR A 199 -3.44 32.02 18.94
CA THR A 199 -1.97 31.85 19.01
C THR A 199 -1.54 31.18 20.31
N ASP A 200 -2.13 31.59 21.44
CA ASP A 200 -1.87 31.01 22.76
C ASP A 200 -2.16 29.51 22.82
N LEU A 201 -3.21 29.02 22.16
CA LEU A 201 -3.47 27.58 22.07
C LEU A 201 -2.45 26.85 21.19
N ARG A 202 -1.95 27.47 20.14
CA ARG A 202 -0.87 26.90 19.33
C ARG A 202 0.44 26.80 20.10
N GLU A 203 0.79 27.86 20.83
CA GLU A 203 1.98 27.90 21.70
C GLU A 203 1.87 26.85 22.83
N ALA A 204 0.74 26.78 23.51
CA ALA A 204 0.51 25.76 24.54
C ALA A 204 0.62 24.31 23.99
N CYS A 205 0.23 24.09 22.73
CA CYS A 205 0.38 22.81 22.08
C CYS A 205 1.88 22.49 21.81
N LEU A 206 2.66 23.47 21.36
CA LEU A 206 4.11 23.30 21.16
C LEU A 206 4.80 23.02 22.49
N ASP A 207 4.54 23.79 23.53
CA ASP A 207 5.08 23.57 24.88
C ASP A 207 4.74 22.16 25.39
N TRP A 208 3.53 21.68 25.08
CA TRP A 208 3.12 20.32 25.44
C TRP A 208 3.99 19.24 24.76
N TYR A 209 4.36 19.41 23.48
CA TYR A 209 5.28 18.52 22.77
C TYR A 209 6.70 18.63 23.35
N GLU A 210 7.24 19.83 23.50
CA GLU A 210 8.60 20.05 24.00
C GLU A 210 8.80 19.48 25.41
N THR A 211 7.83 19.67 26.31
CA THR A 211 7.89 19.12 27.69
C THR A 211 7.88 17.59 27.74
N ARG A 212 7.52 16.91 26.63
CA ARG A 212 7.52 15.45 26.49
C ARG A 212 8.67 14.92 25.64
N GLY A 213 9.58 15.80 25.23
CA GLY A 213 10.76 15.42 24.45
C GLY A 213 10.44 15.00 23.00
N MET A 214 9.39 15.54 22.44
CA MET A 214 9.00 15.31 21.05
C MET A 214 9.41 16.46 20.13
#